data_39a4fd6e8ab6f0a0ea4496d4178dfe6e
#
_entry.id   39a4fd6e8ab6f0a0ea4496d4178dfe6e
#
_cell.length_a   1.000
_cell.length_b   1.000
_cell.length_c   1.000
_cell.angle_alpha   90.00
_cell.angle_beta   90.00
_cell.angle_gamma   90.00
#
_symmetry.space_group_name_H-M   'P 1'
#
loop_
_entity.id
_entity.type
_entity.pdbx_description
1 polymer ?
#
loop_
_entity_poly.entity_id
_entity_poly.type
_entity_poly.pdbx_seq_one_letter_code
_entity_poly.pdbx_strand_id
1 'polypeptide(L)'
;MRCIAFVIVAGLACVGNAACADEAAASFTRLFTDVCLAKFGHLDKVDDWAADQKLPRITNPQALAIFAGKPNRDGKMVSVAGGGVPGSGKAWAVRDPAGRFVVATRLDPESCIAWAREADSAEVEAAFAHMVETASTPGADVKLVEDKRADIPNGQVHIRVYRIWAGSPMNSFALVMASVSRSGGPFQAMLETQRVFDRDDAINPMVPLEPPGN
;
A
#
# COMPACT_ATOMS: atom_id res chain seq x y z
N MET A 1 -13.84 24.20 -61.07
CA MET A 1 -13.06 24.60 -59.88
C MET A 1 -13.52 23.74 -58.70
N ARG A 2 -12.74 22.74 -58.30
CA ARG A 2 -13.04 21.86 -57.15
C ARG A 2 -12.08 22.23 -56.03
N CYS A 3 -12.61 22.81 -54.94
CA CYS A 3 -11.85 23.07 -53.72
C CYS A 3 -11.72 21.78 -52.92
N ILE A 4 -10.49 21.31 -52.77
CA ILE A 4 -10.14 20.20 -51.91
C ILE A 4 -9.85 20.80 -50.52
N ALA A 5 -10.72 20.48 -49.56
CA ALA A 5 -10.52 20.84 -48.17
C ALA A 5 -9.53 19.81 -47.53
N PHE A 6 -8.36 20.31 -47.16
CA PHE A 6 -7.41 19.55 -46.33
C PHE A 6 -7.90 19.58 -44.87
N VAL A 7 -8.33 18.44 -44.37
CA VAL A 7 -8.59 18.23 -42.94
C VAL A 7 -7.24 17.92 -42.30
N ILE A 8 -6.72 18.86 -41.53
CA ILE A 8 -5.56 18.66 -40.66
C ILE A 8 -6.07 17.95 -39.42
N VAL A 9 -5.84 16.64 -39.34
CA VAL A 9 -6.00 15.89 -38.09
C VAL A 9 -4.79 16.24 -37.21
N ALA A 10 -5.00 17.18 -36.29
CA ALA A 10 -4.04 17.45 -35.22
C ALA A 10 -4.05 16.27 -34.29
N GLY A 11 -3.02 15.41 -34.37
CA GLY A 11 -2.77 14.36 -33.42
C GLY A 11 -2.51 14.98 -32.04
N LEU A 12 -3.45 14.81 -31.11
CA LEU A 12 -3.17 15.01 -29.70
C LEU A 12 -2.17 13.92 -29.27
N ALA A 13 -0.89 14.27 -29.30
CA ALA A 13 0.11 13.52 -28.57
C ALA A 13 -0.20 13.70 -27.08
N CYS A 14 -0.58 12.62 -26.42
CA CYS A 14 -0.74 12.56 -24.97
C CYS A 14 0.54 13.06 -24.28
N VAL A 15 0.50 14.25 -23.74
CA VAL A 15 1.42 14.75 -22.72
C VAL A 15 0.93 14.12 -21.43
N GLY A 16 1.29 12.84 -21.17
CA GLY A 16 0.41 12.03 -20.37
C GLY A 16 1.01 11.13 -19.32
N ASN A 17 2.30 11.19 -18.95
CA ASN A 17 2.75 10.32 -17.85
C ASN A 17 2.34 10.88 -16.46
N ALA A 18 2.33 12.19 -16.27
CA ALA A 18 1.95 12.81 -14.99
C ALA A 18 0.46 12.65 -14.69
N ALA A 19 -0.43 12.96 -15.61
CA ALA A 19 -1.87 12.86 -15.39
C ALA A 19 -2.35 11.42 -15.10
N CYS A 20 -1.71 10.41 -15.70
CA CYS A 20 -2.02 9.01 -15.41
C CYS A 20 -1.49 8.56 -14.04
N ALA A 21 -0.38 9.14 -13.57
CA ALA A 21 0.19 8.83 -12.27
C ALA A 21 -0.67 9.40 -11.12
N ASP A 22 -1.22 10.60 -11.30
CA ASP A 22 -2.16 11.23 -10.36
C ASP A 22 -3.46 10.41 -10.23
N GLU A 23 -4.01 9.92 -11.35
CA GLU A 23 -5.20 9.08 -11.35
C GLU A 23 -4.93 7.73 -10.65
N ALA A 24 -3.76 7.14 -10.88
CA ALA A 24 -3.35 5.91 -10.21
C ALA A 24 -3.20 6.11 -8.70
N ALA A 25 -2.59 7.21 -8.25
CA ALA A 25 -2.46 7.54 -6.83
C ALA A 25 -3.83 7.75 -6.17
N ALA A 26 -4.74 8.49 -6.82
CA ALA A 26 -6.09 8.72 -6.32
C ALA A 26 -6.90 7.41 -6.23
N SER A 27 -6.82 6.53 -7.23
CA SER A 27 -7.50 5.23 -7.21
C SER A 27 -6.92 4.32 -6.14
N PHE A 28 -5.60 4.27 -6.02
CA PHE A 28 -4.89 3.49 -5.02
C PHE A 28 -5.25 3.90 -3.59
N THR A 29 -5.22 5.19 -3.28
CA THR A 29 -5.53 5.69 -1.94
C THR A 29 -7.00 5.47 -1.58
N ARG A 30 -7.91 5.61 -2.55
CA ARG A 30 -9.33 5.27 -2.37
C ARG A 30 -9.51 3.79 -2.10
N LEU A 31 -8.87 2.91 -2.88
CA LEU A 31 -8.89 1.47 -2.66
C LEU A 31 -8.47 1.11 -1.24
N PHE A 32 -7.35 1.68 -0.77
CA PHE A 32 -6.88 1.44 0.59
C PHE A 32 -7.88 1.93 1.64
N THR A 33 -8.42 3.13 1.48
CA THR A 33 -9.38 3.70 2.42
C THR A 33 -10.66 2.85 2.52
N ASP A 34 -11.22 2.45 1.37
CA ASP A 34 -12.49 1.74 1.31
C ASP A 34 -12.37 0.27 1.74
N VAL A 35 -11.21 -0.34 1.51
CA VAL A 35 -11.03 -1.77 1.77
C VAL A 35 -10.24 -2.02 3.06
N CYS A 36 -9.09 -1.40 3.25
CA CYS A 36 -8.25 -1.67 4.40
C CYS A 36 -8.64 -0.82 5.62
N LEU A 37 -8.79 0.49 5.46
CA LEU A 37 -9.05 1.37 6.58
C LEU A 37 -10.51 1.24 7.07
N ALA A 38 -11.48 1.27 6.17
CA ALA A 38 -12.90 1.15 6.53
C ALA A 38 -13.29 -0.23 7.08
N LYS A 39 -12.51 -1.27 6.80
CA LYS A 39 -12.73 -2.65 7.30
C LYS A 39 -11.69 -3.06 8.35
N PHE A 40 -10.98 -2.09 8.91
CA PHE A 40 -10.02 -2.37 9.98
C PHE A 40 -10.67 -3.15 11.14
N GLY A 41 -10.00 -4.22 11.61
CA GLY A 41 -10.52 -5.10 12.63
C GLY A 41 -11.52 -6.16 12.13
N HIS A 42 -11.79 -6.22 10.82
CA HIS A 42 -12.72 -7.14 10.19
C HIS A 42 -12.13 -7.67 8.87
N LEU A 43 -11.03 -8.43 8.94
CA LEU A 43 -10.35 -8.95 7.75
C LEU A 43 -11.23 -9.92 6.94
N ASP A 44 -12.21 -10.56 7.56
CA ASP A 44 -13.26 -11.35 6.91
C ASP A 44 -14.04 -10.52 5.88
N LYS A 45 -14.33 -9.26 6.18
CA LYS A 45 -15.00 -8.34 5.23
C LYS A 45 -14.12 -7.95 4.04
N VAL A 46 -12.79 -8.06 4.16
CA VAL A 46 -11.89 -7.89 3.00
C VAL A 46 -11.97 -9.12 2.11
N ASP A 47 -12.06 -10.32 2.69
CA ASP A 47 -12.27 -11.56 1.95
C ASP A 47 -13.60 -11.52 1.18
N ASP A 48 -14.69 -11.11 1.84
CA ASP A 48 -16.01 -10.97 1.23
C ASP A 48 -16.01 -9.96 0.10
N TRP A 49 -15.40 -8.79 0.31
CA TRP A 49 -15.22 -7.79 -0.74
C TRP A 49 -14.47 -8.34 -1.96
N ALA A 50 -13.38 -9.08 -1.73
CA ALA A 50 -12.61 -9.66 -2.82
C ALA A 50 -13.41 -10.72 -3.58
N ALA A 51 -14.24 -11.50 -2.88
CA ALA A 51 -15.14 -12.50 -3.49
C ALA A 51 -16.24 -11.82 -4.31
N ASP A 52 -16.89 -10.78 -3.78
CA ASP A 52 -17.93 -10.00 -4.48
C ASP A 52 -17.40 -9.36 -5.77
N GLN A 53 -16.18 -8.85 -5.74
CA GLN A 53 -15.49 -8.30 -6.90
C GLN A 53 -14.89 -9.38 -7.83
N LYS A 54 -14.99 -10.67 -7.46
CA LYS A 54 -14.42 -11.82 -8.20
C LYS A 54 -12.91 -11.63 -8.48
N LEU A 55 -12.20 -11.10 -7.52
CA LEU A 55 -10.77 -10.80 -7.69
C LEU A 55 -9.94 -12.08 -7.75
N PRO A 56 -8.97 -12.17 -8.67
CA PRO A 56 -8.07 -13.30 -8.72
C PRO A 56 -7.16 -13.32 -7.50
N ARG A 57 -7.20 -14.44 -6.76
CA ARG A 57 -6.31 -14.66 -5.62
C ARG A 57 -4.89 -14.94 -6.12
N ILE A 58 -3.92 -14.32 -5.48
CA ILE A 58 -2.50 -14.58 -5.72
C ILE A 58 -2.14 -15.85 -4.94
N THR A 59 -1.80 -16.92 -5.64
CA THR A 59 -1.45 -18.23 -5.05
C THR A 59 0.01 -18.61 -5.27
N ASN A 60 0.75 -17.83 -6.06
CA ASN A 60 2.18 -18.07 -6.30
C ASN A 60 2.97 -17.88 -5.01
N PRO A 61 3.68 -18.92 -4.50
CA PRO A 61 4.44 -18.83 -3.25
C PRO A 61 5.52 -17.75 -3.27
N GLN A 62 6.14 -17.50 -4.42
CA GLN A 62 7.17 -16.47 -4.55
C GLN A 62 6.58 -15.05 -4.45
N ALA A 63 5.41 -14.83 -5.06
CA ALA A 63 4.69 -13.58 -4.90
C ALA A 63 4.20 -13.42 -3.45
N LEU A 64 3.70 -14.47 -2.81
CA LEU A 64 3.27 -14.45 -1.43
C LEU A 64 4.42 -14.30 -0.44
N ALA A 65 5.64 -14.72 -0.79
CA ALA A 65 6.82 -14.55 0.05
C ALA A 65 7.15 -13.07 0.32
N ILE A 66 6.75 -12.16 -0.57
CA ILE A 66 6.82 -10.71 -0.34
C ILE A 66 6.02 -10.34 0.92
N PHE A 67 4.95 -11.06 1.21
CA PHE A 67 4.06 -10.83 2.34
C PHE A 67 4.38 -11.69 3.58
N ALA A 68 5.29 -12.66 3.46
CA ALA A 68 5.61 -13.60 4.53
C ALA A 68 6.82 -13.22 5.39
N GLY A 69 7.58 -12.21 4.98
CA GLY A 69 8.84 -11.84 5.64
C GLY A 69 10.03 -12.71 5.22
N LYS A 70 11.24 -12.31 5.64
CA LYS A 70 12.50 -13.05 5.40
C LYS A 70 13.06 -13.57 6.73
N PRO A 71 13.71 -14.73 6.77
CA PRO A 71 14.42 -15.14 7.97
C PRO A 71 15.59 -14.18 8.26
N ASN A 72 15.78 -13.82 9.53
CA ASN A 72 16.95 -13.08 9.97
C ASN A 72 18.20 -13.99 9.94
N ARG A 73 19.37 -13.43 10.30
CA ARG A 73 20.63 -14.15 10.36
C ARG A 73 20.60 -15.38 11.30
N ASP A 74 19.68 -15.39 12.25
CA ASP A 74 19.52 -16.47 13.24
C ASP A 74 18.46 -17.50 12.79
N GLY A 75 17.98 -17.42 11.55
CA GLY A 75 16.93 -18.29 11.00
C GLY A 75 15.54 -18.03 11.57
N LYS A 76 15.38 -17.01 12.41
CA LYS A 76 14.09 -16.60 12.93
C LYS A 76 13.38 -15.78 11.87
N MET A 77 12.18 -16.20 11.50
CA MET A 77 11.36 -15.42 10.59
C MET A 77 11.12 -14.04 11.22
N VAL A 78 11.90 -13.07 10.78
CA VAL A 78 11.60 -11.69 11.01
C VAL A 78 10.76 -11.26 9.82
N SER A 79 9.63 -10.87 10.10
CA SER A 79 8.82 -10.16 9.15
C SER A 79 9.62 -8.99 8.61
N VAL A 80 9.84 -8.96 7.33
CA VAL A 80 10.29 -7.74 6.63
C VAL A 80 9.16 -6.73 6.71
N ALA A 81 8.13 -7.14 7.36
CA ALA A 81 6.98 -6.38 7.60
C ALA A 81 6.09 -7.10 8.58
N GLY A 82 6.40 -6.93 9.86
CA GLY A 82 5.56 -7.40 10.96
C GLY A 82 5.19 -8.88 10.90
N GLY A 83 6.12 -9.77 11.24
CA GLY A 83 5.97 -11.05 11.92
C GLY A 83 4.87 -12.04 11.54
N GLY A 84 4.33 -12.04 10.33
CA GLY A 84 3.33 -13.03 9.95
C GLY A 84 3.93 -14.42 9.78
N VAL A 85 3.27 -15.44 10.30
CA VAL A 85 3.60 -16.83 10.00
C VAL A 85 3.44 -17.07 8.50
N PRO A 86 4.41 -17.69 7.80
CA PRO A 86 4.25 -18.05 6.40
C PRO A 86 2.94 -18.82 6.18
N GLY A 87 2.09 -18.34 5.28
CA GLY A 87 0.80 -18.95 4.97
C GLY A 87 -0.42 -18.36 5.68
N SER A 88 -0.27 -17.46 6.64
CA SER A 88 -1.43 -16.80 7.30
C SER A 88 -2.03 -15.65 6.46
N GLY A 89 -1.36 -15.25 5.39
CA GLY A 89 -1.78 -14.13 4.55
C GLY A 89 -2.60 -14.55 3.33
N LYS A 90 -3.49 -13.66 2.89
CA LYS A 90 -4.19 -13.76 1.61
C LYS A 90 -3.88 -12.52 0.79
N ALA A 91 -3.81 -12.66 -0.55
CA ALA A 91 -3.58 -11.53 -1.43
C ALA A 91 -4.41 -11.65 -2.71
N TRP A 92 -4.84 -10.53 -3.23
CA TRP A 92 -5.65 -10.43 -4.45
C TRP A 92 -5.09 -9.37 -5.39
N ALA A 93 -5.11 -9.69 -6.67
CA ALA A 93 -4.77 -8.73 -7.71
C ALA A 93 -6.00 -7.89 -8.06
N VAL A 94 -5.86 -6.59 -7.99
CA VAL A 94 -6.90 -5.61 -8.33
C VAL A 94 -6.50 -4.93 -9.64
N ARG A 95 -7.37 -5.03 -10.65
CA ARG A 95 -7.21 -4.33 -11.93
C ARG A 95 -8.19 -3.16 -11.96
N ASP A 96 -7.66 -1.99 -12.05
CA ASP A 96 -8.37 -0.73 -12.17
C ASP A 96 -7.93 -0.04 -13.47
N PRO A 97 -8.80 0.72 -14.16
CA PRO A 97 -8.38 1.48 -15.33
C PRO A 97 -7.17 2.39 -15.09
N ALA A 98 -7.06 2.94 -13.87
CA ALA A 98 -5.95 3.81 -13.47
C ALA A 98 -4.67 3.05 -13.11
N GLY A 99 -4.73 1.73 -12.82
CA GLY A 99 -3.52 1.01 -12.44
C GLY A 99 -3.70 -0.44 -12.02
N ARG A 100 -2.59 -1.05 -11.62
CA ARG A 100 -2.54 -2.43 -11.10
C ARG A 100 -2.17 -2.38 -9.63
N PHE A 101 -3.07 -2.89 -8.80
CA PHE A 101 -2.91 -2.90 -7.36
C PHE A 101 -2.95 -4.31 -6.81
N VAL A 102 -2.45 -4.47 -5.60
CA VAL A 102 -2.58 -5.69 -4.82
C VAL A 102 -3.13 -5.32 -3.46
N VAL A 103 -4.15 -6.03 -3.00
CA VAL A 103 -4.62 -5.97 -1.62
C VAL A 103 -4.25 -7.28 -0.94
N ALA A 104 -3.74 -7.22 0.27
CA ALA A 104 -3.44 -8.40 1.07
C ALA A 104 -3.87 -8.21 2.52
N THR A 105 -4.21 -9.33 3.15
CA THR A 105 -4.50 -9.40 4.58
C THR A 105 -3.53 -10.34 5.27
N ARG A 106 -3.25 -10.09 6.53
CA ARG A 106 -2.43 -10.91 7.40
C ARG A 106 -3.07 -11.00 8.78
N LEU A 107 -2.96 -12.15 9.43
CA LEU A 107 -3.61 -12.41 10.72
C LEU A 107 -2.73 -12.09 11.92
N ASP A 108 -1.41 -12.16 11.79
CA ASP A 108 -0.49 -11.97 12.89
C ASP A 108 0.76 -11.14 12.50
N PRO A 109 0.86 -9.90 12.96
CA PRO A 109 -0.24 -9.10 13.51
C PRO A 109 -1.33 -8.84 12.46
N GLU A 110 -2.57 -8.68 12.92
CA GLU A 110 -3.68 -8.37 12.03
C GLU A 110 -3.39 -7.11 11.23
N SER A 111 -3.35 -7.23 9.91
CA SER A 111 -3.10 -6.10 9.02
C SER A 111 -3.78 -6.26 7.67
N CYS A 112 -4.09 -5.12 7.05
CA CYS A 112 -4.50 -5.03 5.66
C CYS A 112 -3.57 -4.08 4.92
N ILE A 113 -3.14 -4.49 3.75
CA ILE A 113 -2.07 -3.85 3.01
C ILE A 113 -2.50 -3.69 1.56
N ALA A 114 -2.20 -2.53 0.98
CA ALA A 114 -2.34 -2.29 -0.45
C ALA A 114 -0.98 -1.89 -1.05
N TRP A 115 -0.71 -2.36 -2.26
CA TRP A 115 0.43 -1.95 -3.09
C TRP A 115 -0.04 -1.42 -4.42
N ALA A 116 0.59 -0.35 -4.87
CA ALA A 116 0.51 0.13 -6.24
C ALA A 116 1.84 -0.11 -6.95
N ARG A 117 1.79 -0.66 -8.14
CA ARG A 117 2.98 -0.79 -8.98
C ARG A 117 3.41 0.57 -9.54
N GLU A 118 2.44 1.38 -9.89
CA GLU A 118 2.62 2.71 -10.45
C GLU A 118 1.66 3.67 -9.73
N ALA A 119 2.20 4.68 -9.05
CA ALA A 119 1.46 5.75 -8.42
C ALA A 119 2.42 6.91 -8.16
N ASP A 120 1.97 8.14 -8.29
CA ASP A 120 2.80 9.30 -7.94
C ASP A 120 3.09 9.30 -6.45
N SER A 121 4.37 9.35 -6.08
CA SER A 121 4.79 9.27 -4.68
C SER A 121 4.39 10.50 -3.87
N ALA A 122 4.41 11.70 -4.48
CA ALA A 122 4.05 12.93 -3.78
C ALA A 122 2.55 12.97 -3.50
N GLU A 123 1.72 12.54 -4.44
CA GLU A 123 0.28 12.43 -4.28
C GLU A 123 -0.10 11.39 -3.21
N VAL A 124 0.58 10.23 -3.20
CA VAL A 124 0.38 9.21 -2.15
C VAL A 124 0.78 9.75 -0.78
N GLU A 125 1.91 10.47 -0.67
CA GLU A 125 2.36 11.08 0.58
C GLU A 125 1.37 12.13 1.10
N ALA A 126 0.82 12.97 0.21
CA ALA A 126 -0.19 13.97 0.56
C ALA A 126 -1.50 13.31 1.02
N ALA A 127 -1.97 12.29 0.30
CA ALA A 127 -3.16 11.53 0.68
C ALA A 127 -2.98 10.79 2.02
N PHE A 128 -1.80 10.25 2.28
CA PHE A 128 -1.48 9.60 3.55
C PHE A 128 -1.53 10.59 4.73
N ALA A 129 -0.99 11.79 4.58
CA ALA A 129 -1.08 12.82 5.61
C ALA A 129 -2.55 13.13 5.96
N HIS A 130 -3.40 13.27 4.94
CA HIS A 130 -4.84 13.48 5.14
C HIS A 130 -5.53 12.28 5.79
N MET A 131 -5.12 11.03 5.47
CA MET A 131 -5.65 9.84 6.13
C MET A 131 -5.34 9.82 7.62
N VAL A 132 -4.12 10.22 8.03
CA VAL A 132 -3.74 10.29 9.45
C VAL A 132 -4.63 11.29 10.18
N GLU A 133 -4.91 12.45 9.59
CA GLU A 133 -5.78 13.46 10.17
C GLU A 133 -7.22 12.96 10.33
N THR A 134 -7.75 12.29 9.31
CA THR A 134 -9.16 11.85 9.25
C THR A 134 -9.43 10.54 9.98
N ALA A 135 -8.46 9.63 10.03
CA ALA A 135 -8.58 8.34 10.74
C ALA A 135 -8.50 8.49 12.26
N SER A 136 -8.05 9.64 12.75
CA SER A 136 -7.93 9.91 14.18
C SER A 136 -9.30 10.23 14.75
N THR A 137 -9.78 9.41 15.69
CA THR A 137 -10.99 9.74 16.46
C THR A 137 -10.70 10.82 17.49
N PRO A 138 -11.67 11.66 17.87
CA PRO A 138 -11.49 12.63 18.93
C PRO A 138 -10.99 11.98 20.22
N GLY A 139 -9.88 12.47 20.77
CA GLY A 139 -9.24 11.92 21.97
C GLY A 139 -8.25 10.77 21.73
N ALA A 140 -8.04 10.35 20.49
CA ALA A 140 -6.96 9.42 20.18
C ALA A 140 -5.59 10.09 20.33
N ASP A 141 -4.61 9.32 20.84
CA ASP A 141 -3.21 9.72 20.87
C ASP A 141 -2.56 9.33 19.53
N VAL A 142 -2.17 10.30 18.75
CA VAL A 142 -1.52 10.12 17.44
C VAL A 142 -0.04 10.43 17.57
N LYS A 143 0.78 9.42 17.32
CA LYS A 143 2.24 9.53 17.44
C LYS A 143 2.92 9.14 16.13
N LEU A 144 3.75 10.05 15.61
CA LEU A 144 4.70 9.70 14.56
C LEU A 144 5.78 8.80 15.18
N VAL A 145 5.88 7.56 14.70
CA VAL A 145 6.81 6.54 15.18
C VAL A 145 8.07 6.52 14.33
N GLU A 146 7.90 6.66 13.02
CA GLU A 146 9.00 6.65 12.05
C GLU A 146 8.72 7.64 10.92
N ASP A 147 9.73 8.40 10.53
CA ASP A 147 9.77 9.18 9.29
C ASP A 147 11.20 9.05 8.75
N LYS A 148 11.36 8.17 7.76
CA LYS A 148 12.68 7.79 7.26
C LYS A 148 12.72 7.82 5.74
N ARG A 149 13.77 8.47 5.23
CA ARG A 149 14.14 8.39 3.81
C ARG A 149 15.43 7.61 3.68
N ALA A 150 15.50 6.74 2.67
CA ALA A 150 16.69 5.97 2.36
C ALA A 150 16.92 5.94 0.86
N ASP A 151 18.17 6.11 0.45
CA ASP A 151 18.56 5.99 -0.93
C ASP A 151 18.58 4.53 -1.35
N ILE A 152 18.04 4.25 -2.52
CA ILE A 152 18.03 2.95 -3.18
C ILE A 152 18.58 3.11 -4.59
N PRO A 153 19.03 2.06 -5.27
CA PRO A 153 19.47 2.16 -6.64
C PRO A 153 18.40 2.82 -7.53
N ASN A 154 18.75 3.98 -8.12
CA ASN A 154 17.91 4.79 -9.00
C ASN A 154 16.69 5.46 -8.35
N GLY A 155 16.74 5.77 -7.06
CA GLY A 155 15.64 6.48 -6.41
C GLY A 155 15.79 6.58 -4.90
N GLN A 156 14.70 6.92 -4.26
CA GLN A 156 14.61 7.04 -2.80
C GLN A 156 13.33 6.37 -2.33
N VAL A 157 13.40 5.67 -1.21
CA VAL A 157 12.23 5.20 -0.47
C VAL A 157 11.95 6.14 0.69
N HIS A 158 10.69 6.48 0.90
CA HIS A 158 10.21 7.23 2.06
C HIS A 158 9.23 6.36 2.83
N ILE A 159 9.49 6.18 4.13
CA ILE A 159 8.66 5.39 5.03
C ILE A 159 8.15 6.33 6.12
N ARG A 160 6.83 6.30 6.33
CA ARG A 160 6.17 6.97 7.46
C ARG A 160 5.31 5.99 8.21
N VAL A 161 5.40 6.05 9.54
CA VAL A 161 4.61 5.22 10.44
C VAL A 161 3.97 6.09 11.51
N TYR A 162 2.67 6.05 11.58
CA TYR A 162 1.91 6.67 12.66
C TYR A 162 1.24 5.59 13.49
N ARG A 163 1.30 5.75 14.80
CA ARG A 163 0.47 5.00 15.74
C ARG A 163 -0.72 5.86 16.14
N ILE A 164 -1.90 5.26 16.08
CA ILE A 164 -3.15 5.87 16.50
C ILE A 164 -3.70 5.02 17.65
N TRP A 165 -3.60 5.53 18.87
CA TRP A 165 -4.07 4.86 20.08
C TRP A 165 -5.37 5.46 20.55
N ALA A 166 -6.46 4.70 20.48
CA ALA A 166 -7.81 5.13 20.84
C ALA A 166 -8.28 4.55 22.20
N GLY A 167 -7.36 4.42 23.14
CA GLY A 167 -7.64 3.99 24.52
C GLY A 167 -7.79 2.48 24.72
N SER A 168 -7.88 1.69 23.65
CA SER A 168 -7.93 0.22 23.72
C SER A 168 -7.31 -0.42 22.48
N PRO A 169 -6.79 -1.66 22.59
CA PRO A 169 -6.23 -2.39 21.43
C PRO A 169 -7.25 -2.61 20.30
N MET A 170 -8.54 -2.72 20.64
CA MET A 170 -9.59 -2.96 19.63
C MET A 170 -9.73 -1.83 18.62
N ASN A 171 -9.45 -0.60 19.06
CA ASN A 171 -9.59 0.61 18.24
C ASN A 171 -8.25 1.26 17.89
N SER A 172 -7.14 0.62 18.27
CA SER A 172 -5.79 1.16 18.08
C SER A 172 -5.09 0.45 16.94
N PHE A 173 -4.44 1.24 16.09
CA PHE A 173 -3.77 0.73 14.91
C PHE A 173 -2.58 1.62 14.50
N ALA A 174 -1.72 1.08 13.68
CA ALA A 174 -0.73 1.83 12.96
C ALA A 174 -1.19 2.08 11.52
N LEU A 175 -0.91 3.27 11.02
CA LEU A 175 -0.92 3.60 9.61
C LEU A 175 0.53 3.67 9.11
N VAL A 176 0.81 2.91 8.07
CA VAL A 176 2.13 2.83 7.45
C VAL A 176 2.01 3.25 5.99
N MET A 177 2.95 4.05 5.56
CA MET A 177 3.16 4.39 4.16
C MET A 177 4.61 4.09 3.79
N ALA A 178 4.79 3.52 2.61
CA ALA A 178 6.06 3.57 1.90
C ALA A 178 5.83 4.05 0.47
N SER A 179 6.59 5.03 0.05
CA SER A 179 6.62 5.53 -1.32
C SER A 179 8.01 5.37 -1.92
N VAL A 180 8.09 5.17 -3.23
CA VAL A 180 9.34 5.01 -3.95
C VAL A 180 9.37 5.96 -5.13
N SER A 181 10.33 6.87 -5.15
CA SER A 181 10.43 7.94 -6.15
C SER A 181 10.96 7.51 -7.52
N ARG A 182 11.07 6.19 -7.78
CA ARG A 182 11.52 5.68 -9.09
C ARG A 182 10.42 4.92 -9.82
N SER A 183 10.44 4.97 -11.15
CA SER A 183 9.62 4.12 -12.02
C SER A 183 10.27 2.74 -12.23
N GLY A 184 9.44 1.71 -12.53
CA GLY A 184 9.91 0.38 -12.93
C GLY A 184 10.31 -0.56 -11.78
N GLY A 185 10.10 -0.18 -10.52
CA GLY A 185 10.25 -1.07 -9.37
C GLY A 185 9.09 -2.08 -9.22
N PRO A 186 9.19 -3.02 -8.28
CA PRO A 186 8.11 -3.98 -7.99
C PRO A 186 6.85 -3.28 -7.48
N PHE A 187 7.01 -2.13 -6.82
CA PHE A 187 5.94 -1.24 -6.39
C PHE A 187 6.47 0.20 -6.29
N GLN A 188 5.58 1.19 -6.35
CA GLN A 188 5.90 2.61 -6.11
C GLN A 188 5.25 3.14 -4.85
N ALA A 189 4.15 2.53 -4.40
CA ALA A 189 3.50 2.90 -3.16
C ALA A 189 2.96 1.68 -2.42
N MET A 190 3.00 1.76 -1.10
CA MET A 190 2.39 0.83 -0.16
C MET A 190 1.69 1.60 0.94
N LEU A 191 0.49 1.15 1.29
CA LEU A 191 -0.23 1.61 2.47
C LEU A 191 -0.64 0.39 3.30
N GLU A 192 -0.53 0.48 4.62
CA GLU A 192 -0.87 -0.60 5.55
C GLU A 192 -1.61 -0.06 6.76
N THR A 193 -2.65 -0.79 7.19
CA THR A 193 -3.17 -0.71 8.55
C THR A 193 -2.70 -1.93 9.32
N GLN A 194 -2.18 -1.75 10.52
CA GLN A 194 -1.74 -2.83 11.40
C GLN A 194 -2.33 -2.65 12.79
N ARG A 195 -2.88 -3.72 13.38
CA ARG A 195 -3.37 -3.68 14.76
C ARG A 195 -2.21 -3.46 15.73
N VAL A 196 -2.45 -2.63 16.73
CA VAL A 196 -1.54 -2.34 17.84
C VAL A 196 -2.20 -2.87 19.13
N PHE A 197 -1.53 -3.77 19.82
CA PHE A 197 -2.07 -4.40 21.03
C PHE A 197 -1.65 -3.67 22.30
N ASP A 198 -0.51 -3.01 22.29
CA ASP A 198 -0.01 -2.19 23.38
C ASP A 198 0.37 -0.78 22.86
N ARG A 199 0.32 0.19 23.77
CA ARG A 199 0.69 1.58 23.46
C ARG A 199 2.15 1.71 23.00
N ASP A 200 3.01 0.82 23.48
CA ASP A 200 4.45 0.83 23.21
C ASP A 200 4.91 -0.27 22.26
N ASP A 201 3.97 -1.02 21.65
CA ASP A 201 4.30 -2.05 20.68
C ASP A 201 5.20 -1.52 19.55
N ALA A 202 6.21 -2.31 19.21
CA ALA A 202 7.01 -2.04 18.03
C ALA A 202 6.18 -2.26 16.77
N ILE A 203 6.14 -1.26 15.92
CA ILE A 203 5.48 -1.33 14.61
C ILE A 203 6.57 -1.68 13.59
N ASN A 204 6.39 -2.79 12.90
CA ASN A 204 7.30 -3.25 11.87
C ASN A 204 6.61 -3.13 10.51
N PRO A 205 6.86 -2.06 9.76
CA PRO A 205 6.19 -1.82 8.48
C PRO A 205 6.63 -2.82 7.40
N MET A 206 5.70 -3.20 6.53
CA MET A 206 5.91 -4.11 5.40
C MET A 206 6.52 -3.42 4.19
N VAL A 207 7.75 -2.98 4.31
CA VAL A 207 8.45 -2.32 3.19
C VAL A 207 9.42 -3.30 2.54
N PRO A 208 9.16 -3.76 1.32
CA PRO A 208 10.16 -4.52 0.57
C PRO A 208 11.27 -3.55 0.14
N LEU A 209 12.34 -3.48 0.90
CA LEU A 209 13.49 -2.62 0.60
C LEU A 209 14.37 -3.18 -0.52
N GLU A 210 14.24 -4.47 -0.83
CA GLU A 210 14.98 -5.10 -1.93
C GLU A 210 14.04 -5.84 -2.87
N PRO A 211 14.23 -5.72 -4.19
CA PRO A 211 13.59 -6.65 -5.10
C PRO A 211 14.06 -8.06 -4.76
N PRO A 212 13.20 -9.09 -4.90
CA PRO A 212 13.67 -10.46 -4.80
C PRO A 212 14.87 -10.61 -5.73
N GLY A 213 16.01 -10.99 -5.15
CA GLY A 213 17.26 -11.17 -5.92
C GLY A 213 17.01 -12.11 -7.09
N ASN A 214 17.55 -11.73 -8.25
CA ASN A 214 17.58 -12.57 -9.45
C ASN A 214 18.34 -13.85 -9.16
#